data_375d57bacab3e89d1ca1896fdd87c062
#
_entry.id   375d57bacab3e89d1ca1896fdd87c062
#
_cell.length_a   1.000
_cell.length_b   1.000
_cell.length_c   1.000
_cell.angle_alpha   90.00
_cell.angle_beta   90.00
_cell.angle_gamma   90.00
#
_symmetry.space_group_name_H-M   'P 1'
#
loop_
_entity.id
_entity.type
_entity.pdbx_description
1 polymer ?
#
loop_
_entity_poly.entity_id
_entity_poly.type
_entity_poly.pdbx_seq_one_letter_code
_entity_poly.pdbx_strand_id
1 'polypeptide(L)'
;QLMEIADFQKMEQIRNRAAELVKDPKTAESLKPYYRQFCKRPCFHDSYLQTFNRPSVELIDTNGNGVERITENGVVANGKEYPVDCIIFATGFEVGTSYVRRSGYDVTGTDGVTLSEKWADGMRTLHGVMTNGFPNLFIISNSQAGFTTNFPHAMDETSQHIGYMLKECKKEQLSSIEVSREAEDKWVEEI
;
A
#
# COMPACT_ATOMS: atom_id res chain seq x y z
N GLN A 1 -12.63 17.69 -8.87
CA GLN A 1 -12.11 19.09 -8.80
C GLN A 1 -12.03 19.61 -7.35
N LEU A 2 -13.11 19.57 -6.53
CA LEU A 2 -13.06 20.08 -5.15
C LEU A 2 -12.07 19.33 -4.27
N MET A 3 -12.02 18.00 -4.38
CA MET A 3 -11.05 17.15 -3.65
C MET A 3 -9.61 17.44 -4.08
N GLU A 4 -9.38 17.68 -5.36
CA GLU A 4 -8.04 18.02 -5.87
C GLU A 4 -7.56 19.39 -5.38
N ILE A 5 -8.46 20.37 -5.29
CA ILE A 5 -8.15 21.70 -4.74
C ILE A 5 -7.80 21.58 -3.25
N ALA A 6 -8.60 20.82 -2.49
CA ALA A 6 -8.35 20.60 -1.06
C ALA A 6 -7.02 19.85 -0.82
N ASP A 7 -6.73 18.83 -1.63
CA ASP A 7 -5.46 18.11 -1.60
C ASP A 7 -4.28 19.04 -1.88
N PHE A 8 -4.36 19.83 -2.96
CA PHE A 8 -3.34 20.80 -3.32
C PHE A 8 -3.07 21.80 -2.20
N GLN A 9 -4.12 22.39 -1.63
CA GLN A 9 -3.98 23.34 -0.52
C GLN A 9 -3.32 22.72 0.70
N LYS A 10 -3.69 21.49 1.03
CA LYS A 10 -3.11 20.77 2.18
C LYS A 10 -1.65 20.42 1.94
N MET A 11 -1.33 19.92 0.76
CA MET A 11 0.05 19.56 0.40
C MET A 11 0.95 20.80 0.32
N GLU A 12 0.42 21.96 -0.10
CA GLU A 12 1.16 23.22 -0.08
C GLU A 12 1.48 23.68 1.35
N GLN A 13 0.56 23.54 2.28
CA GLN A 13 0.83 23.81 3.71
C GLN A 13 1.98 22.92 4.24
N ILE A 14 2.01 21.64 3.85
CA ILE A 14 3.06 20.71 4.26
C ILE A 14 4.42 21.11 3.65
N ARG A 15 4.46 21.48 2.37
CA ARG A 15 5.68 21.96 1.71
C ARG A 15 6.21 23.26 2.33
N ASN A 16 5.32 24.19 2.63
CA ASN A 16 5.70 25.45 3.31
C ASN A 16 6.26 25.19 4.69
N ARG A 17 5.68 24.24 5.46
CA ARG A 17 6.22 23.85 6.75
C ARG A 17 7.65 23.30 6.66
N ALA A 18 8.00 22.54 5.62
CA ALA A 18 9.36 22.09 5.40
C ALA A 18 10.31 23.28 5.14
N ALA A 19 9.90 24.26 4.33
CA ALA A 19 10.66 25.46 4.06
C ALA A 19 10.83 26.39 5.28
N GLU A 20 9.86 26.44 6.19
CA GLU A 20 9.92 27.23 7.42
C GLU A 20 10.85 26.62 8.48
N LEU A 21 10.87 25.30 8.59
CA LEU A 21 11.56 24.61 9.69
C LEU A 21 12.97 24.16 9.34
N VAL A 22 13.29 23.94 8.08
CA VAL A 22 14.62 23.50 7.61
C VAL A 22 15.40 24.72 7.09
N LYS A 23 16.55 25.00 7.70
CA LYS A 23 17.32 26.24 7.45
C LYS A 23 18.03 26.25 6.10
N ASP A 24 18.55 25.09 5.66
CA ASP A 24 19.18 24.99 4.35
C ASP A 24 18.13 24.85 3.26
N PRO A 25 18.04 25.78 2.29
CA PRO A 25 17.00 25.76 1.26
C PRO A 25 17.02 24.52 0.37
N LYS A 26 18.20 23.96 0.09
CA LYS A 26 18.35 22.77 -0.74
C LYS A 26 17.80 21.54 -0.01
N THR A 27 18.17 21.37 1.24
CA THR A 27 17.64 20.29 2.08
C THR A 27 16.13 20.44 2.28
N ALA A 28 15.64 21.66 2.51
CA ALA A 28 14.22 21.94 2.62
C ALA A 28 13.45 21.52 1.36
N GLU A 29 13.98 21.83 0.17
CA GLU A 29 13.38 21.48 -1.11
C GLU A 29 13.31 19.96 -1.30
N SER A 30 14.40 19.23 -1.00
CA SER A 30 14.43 17.76 -1.10
C SER A 30 13.49 17.06 -0.11
N LEU A 31 13.05 17.74 0.94
CA LEU A 31 12.09 17.22 1.93
C LEU A 31 10.63 17.53 1.59
N LYS A 32 10.35 18.32 0.55
CA LYS A 32 8.98 18.64 0.14
C LYS A 32 8.30 17.47 -0.57
N PRO A 33 7.10 17.06 -0.13
CA PRO A 33 6.35 16.01 -0.82
C PRO A 33 5.62 16.58 -2.05
N TYR A 34 5.92 16.06 -3.25
CA TYR A 34 5.29 16.43 -4.51
C TYR A 34 4.30 15.36 -5.02
N TYR A 35 3.72 14.59 -4.12
CA TYR A 35 2.67 13.59 -4.38
C TYR A 35 1.36 14.00 -3.69
N ARG A 36 0.24 13.38 -4.06
CA ARG A 36 -1.07 13.61 -3.41
C ARG A 36 -1.07 13.06 -1.99
N GLN A 37 -1.81 13.68 -1.09
CA GLN A 37 -1.79 13.44 0.36
C GLN A 37 -1.88 11.96 0.75
N PHE A 38 -2.78 11.20 0.15
CA PHE A 38 -3.00 9.81 0.51
C PHE A 38 -2.28 8.79 -0.38
N CYS A 39 -1.40 9.24 -1.30
CA CYS A 39 -0.55 8.33 -2.07
C CYS A 39 0.48 7.60 -1.21
N LYS A 40 0.80 8.15 -0.05
CA LYS A 40 1.64 7.53 0.97
C LYS A 40 1.01 7.73 2.34
N ARG A 41 1.32 6.85 3.29
CA ARG A 41 0.82 6.99 4.67
C ARG A 41 1.33 8.29 5.29
N PRO A 42 0.45 9.18 5.78
CA PRO A 42 0.87 10.37 6.51
C PRO A 42 1.60 9.96 7.80
N CYS A 43 2.75 10.59 8.04
CA CYS A 43 3.50 10.42 9.27
C CYS A 43 3.53 11.76 10.01
N PHE A 44 3.26 11.71 11.32
CA PHE A 44 3.23 12.89 12.18
C PHE A 44 4.40 12.82 13.18
N HIS A 45 5.24 13.85 13.20
CA HIS A 45 6.37 13.93 14.11
C HIS A 45 6.75 15.39 14.36
N ASP A 46 6.97 15.76 15.62
CA ASP A 46 7.22 17.15 16.00
C ASP A 46 8.64 17.63 15.72
N SER A 47 9.62 16.74 15.68
CA SER A 47 11.05 17.09 15.57
C SER A 47 11.73 16.55 14.30
N TYR A 48 11.02 15.88 13.39
CA TYR A 48 11.65 15.27 12.22
C TYR A 48 12.34 16.30 11.32
N LEU A 49 11.62 17.34 10.90
CA LEU A 49 12.16 18.39 10.02
C LEU A 49 13.32 19.16 10.67
N GLN A 50 13.19 19.51 11.96
CA GLN A 50 14.24 20.24 12.68
C GLN A 50 15.53 19.43 12.85
N THR A 51 15.45 18.08 12.77
CA THR A 51 16.62 17.21 12.85
C THR A 51 17.64 17.51 11.76
N PHE A 52 17.18 17.89 10.56
CA PHE A 52 18.07 18.27 9.44
C PHE A 52 18.81 19.59 9.63
N ASN A 53 18.51 20.35 10.67
CA ASN A 53 19.29 21.53 11.04
C ASN A 53 20.52 21.19 11.92
N ARG A 54 20.70 19.94 12.32
CA ARG A 54 21.84 19.51 13.14
C ARG A 54 23.07 19.29 12.24
N PRO A 55 24.26 19.73 12.67
CA PRO A 55 25.48 19.53 11.86
C PRO A 55 25.89 18.07 11.70
N SER A 56 25.36 17.18 12.56
CA SER A 56 25.58 15.73 12.50
C SER A 56 24.59 14.98 11.60
N VAL A 57 23.69 15.67 10.93
CA VAL A 57 22.66 15.07 10.06
C VAL A 57 22.83 15.60 8.65
N GLU A 58 23.04 14.70 7.71
CA GLU A 58 23.12 14.98 6.28
C GLU A 58 22.00 14.25 5.54
N LEU A 59 21.29 14.95 4.66
CA LEU A 59 20.33 14.36 3.73
C LEU A 59 21.02 14.07 2.40
N ILE A 60 21.06 12.83 1.98
CA ILE A 60 21.57 12.42 0.67
C ILE A 60 20.36 12.15 -0.24
N ASP A 61 20.10 13.11 -1.11
CA ASP A 61 19.09 12.96 -2.16
C ASP A 61 19.71 12.17 -3.33
N THR A 62 19.14 11.01 -3.60
CA THR A 62 19.59 10.14 -4.70
C THR A 62 18.79 10.35 -5.99
N ASN A 63 17.88 11.33 -6.03
CA ASN A 63 16.98 11.58 -7.16
C ASN A 63 16.22 10.31 -7.61
N GLY A 64 15.84 9.44 -6.66
CA GLY A 64 15.14 8.20 -6.91
C GLY A 64 16.00 7.00 -7.31
N ASN A 65 17.32 7.18 -7.50
CA ASN A 65 18.23 6.08 -7.89
C ASN A 65 18.54 5.12 -6.72
N GLY A 66 18.30 5.57 -5.47
CA GLY A 66 18.56 4.76 -4.29
C GLY A 66 20.05 4.60 -3.95
N VAL A 67 20.34 3.61 -3.11
CA VAL A 67 21.68 3.21 -2.73
C VAL A 67 22.27 2.33 -3.85
N GLU A 68 23.48 2.65 -4.30
CA GLU A 68 24.15 1.90 -5.39
C GLU A 68 24.69 0.56 -4.90
N ARG A 69 25.35 0.55 -3.74
CA ARG A 69 25.89 -0.64 -3.09
C ARG A 69 26.23 -0.39 -1.63
N ILE A 70 26.33 -1.47 -0.89
CA ILE A 70 26.88 -1.51 0.46
C ILE A 70 28.30 -2.08 0.37
N THR A 71 29.24 -1.49 1.08
CA THR A 71 30.64 -1.91 1.18
C THR A 71 30.96 -2.37 2.60
N GLU A 72 32.16 -2.85 2.83
CA GLU A 72 32.63 -3.19 4.19
C GLU A 72 32.69 -1.96 5.12
N ASN A 73 32.84 -0.76 4.56
CA ASN A 73 33.02 0.46 5.32
C ASN A 73 31.78 1.35 5.38
N GLY A 74 30.77 1.11 4.54
CA GLY A 74 29.61 2.00 4.50
C GLY A 74 28.68 1.80 3.32
N VAL A 75 28.09 2.91 2.87
CA VAL A 75 27.07 2.96 1.84
C VAL A 75 27.53 3.87 0.69
N VAL A 76 27.35 3.43 -0.56
CA VAL A 76 27.65 4.25 -1.75
C VAL A 76 26.34 4.79 -2.35
N ALA A 77 26.29 6.11 -2.51
CA ALA A 77 25.21 6.81 -3.17
C ALA A 77 25.77 8.02 -3.95
N ASN A 78 25.24 8.28 -5.13
CA ASN A 78 25.70 9.34 -6.05
C ASN A 78 27.23 9.27 -6.32
N GLY A 79 27.78 8.05 -6.45
CA GLY A 79 29.19 7.80 -6.69
C GLY A 79 30.13 8.07 -5.50
N LYS A 80 29.59 8.47 -4.33
CA LYS A 80 30.35 8.75 -3.11
C LYS A 80 30.09 7.69 -2.05
N GLU A 81 31.15 7.25 -1.37
CA GLU A 81 31.05 6.37 -0.21
C GLU A 81 30.86 7.19 1.07
N TYR A 82 29.89 6.76 1.88
CA TYR A 82 29.57 7.32 3.19
C TYR A 82 29.91 6.26 4.24
N PRO A 83 30.98 6.45 5.03
CA PRO A 83 31.31 5.52 6.11
C PRO A 83 30.27 5.55 7.20
N VAL A 84 29.82 4.37 7.63
CA VAL A 84 28.80 4.22 8.69
C VAL A 84 29.08 2.99 9.54
N ASP A 85 28.76 3.05 10.82
CA ASP A 85 28.89 1.94 11.77
C ASP A 85 27.60 1.10 11.85
N CYS A 86 26.48 1.67 11.38
CA CYS A 86 25.16 1.01 11.42
C CYS A 86 24.31 1.44 10.23
N ILE A 87 23.59 0.49 9.64
CA ILE A 87 22.64 0.72 8.57
C ILE A 87 21.24 0.32 9.05
N ILE A 88 20.28 1.23 8.96
CA ILE A 88 18.87 0.97 9.27
C ILE A 88 18.08 0.94 7.97
N PHE A 89 17.55 -0.22 7.60
CA PHE A 89 16.68 -0.36 6.43
C PHE A 89 15.26 0.09 6.77
N ALA A 90 14.88 1.25 6.28
CA ALA A 90 13.52 1.80 6.43
C ALA A 90 12.86 2.00 5.06
N THR A 91 13.04 1.03 4.16
CA THR A 91 12.64 1.07 2.74
C THR A 91 11.15 0.88 2.49
N GLY A 92 10.36 0.63 3.55
CA GLY A 92 8.93 0.40 3.47
C GLY A 92 8.57 -1.05 3.19
N PHE A 93 7.28 -1.26 2.91
CA PHE A 93 6.74 -2.58 2.60
C PHE A 93 6.47 -2.69 1.09
N GLU A 94 6.51 -3.91 0.56
CA GLU A 94 5.97 -4.20 -0.76
C GLU A 94 4.44 -4.07 -0.72
N VAL A 95 3.90 -3.06 -1.37
CA VAL A 95 2.47 -2.80 -1.50
C VAL A 95 2.09 -2.92 -2.97
N GLY A 96 0.96 -3.58 -3.27
CA GLY A 96 0.51 -3.80 -4.65
C GLY A 96 1.27 -4.91 -5.39
N THR A 97 2.11 -5.68 -4.71
CA THR A 97 2.75 -6.88 -5.26
C THR A 97 1.70 -7.96 -5.52
N SER A 98 1.83 -8.70 -6.63
CA SER A 98 0.95 -9.82 -6.95
C SER A 98 0.86 -10.80 -5.77
N TYR A 99 -0.33 -11.35 -5.53
CA TYR A 99 -0.54 -12.24 -4.39
C TYR A 99 0.34 -13.52 -4.49
N VAL A 100 0.60 -14.01 -5.70
CA VAL A 100 1.47 -15.17 -5.94
C VAL A 100 2.89 -14.94 -5.44
N ARG A 101 3.45 -13.76 -5.72
CA ARG A 101 4.78 -13.39 -5.21
C ARG A 101 4.79 -13.34 -3.67
N ARG A 102 3.70 -12.91 -3.06
CA ARG A 102 3.58 -12.77 -1.59
C ARG A 102 3.28 -14.09 -0.90
N SER A 103 2.42 -14.93 -1.50
CA SER A 103 2.01 -16.22 -0.92
C SER A 103 2.96 -17.36 -1.29
N GLY A 104 3.64 -17.26 -2.44
CA GLY A 104 4.50 -18.31 -2.98
C GLY A 104 3.74 -19.42 -3.71
N TYR A 105 2.43 -19.29 -3.92
CA TYR A 105 1.59 -20.23 -4.66
C TYR A 105 0.50 -19.50 -5.45
N ASP A 106 -0.04 -20.17 -6.47
CA ASP A 106 -1.24 -19.73 -7.19
C ASP A 106 -2.44 -20.61 -6.83
N VAL A 107 -3.63 -20.08 -6.99
CA VAL A 107 -4.90 -20.80 -6.77
C VAL A 107 -5.53 -21.07 -8.12
N THR A 108 -5.92 -22.32 -8.36
CA THR A 108 -6.59 -22.72 -9.60
C THR A 108 -8.09 -22.86 -9.35
N GLY A 109 -8.89 -22.22 -10.17
CA GLY A 109 -10.35 -22.27 -10.14
C GLY A 109 -10.94 -23.52 -10.78
N THR A 110 -12.27 -23.59 -10.87
CA THR A 110 -13.01 -24.76 -11.37
C THR A 110 -12.71 -25.09 -12.82
N ASP A 111 -12.44 -24.11 -13.66
CA ASP A 111 -12.17 -24.28 -15.09
C ASP A 111 -10.68 -24.42 -15.41
N GLY A 112 -9.84 -24.65 -14.41
CA GLY A 112 -8.40 -24.75 -14.56
C GLY A 112 -7.68 -23.38 -14.74
N VAL A 113 -8.40 -22.27 -14.74
CA VAL A 113 -7.86 -20.91 -14.79
C VAL A 113 -7.26 -20.56 -13.44
N THR A 114 -6.05 -20.01 -13.43
CA THR A 114 -5.43 -19.54 -12.19
C THR A 114 -5.94 -18.16 -11.80
N LEU A 115 -5.84 -17.85 -10.52
CA LEU A 115 -6.23 -16.53 -10.02
C LEU A 115 -5.34 -15.41 -10.60
N SER A 116 -4.07 -15.71 -10.86
CA SER A 116 -3.15 -14.78 -11.55
C SER A 116 -3.58 -14.49 -12.99
N GLU A 117 -4.02 -15.50 -13.71
CA GLU A 117 -4.55 -15.34 -15.07
C GLU A 117 -5.85 -14.53 -15.05
N LYS A 118 -6.77 -14.86 -14.15
CA LYS A 118 -8.03 -14.11 -14.00
C LYS A 118 -7.81 -12.64 -13.69
N TRP A 119 -6.81 -12.32 -12.88
CA TRP A 119 -6.50 -10.96 -12.44
C TRP A 119 -5.36 -10.29 -13.22
N ALA A 120 -5.01 -10.80 -14.40
CA ALA A 120 -3.92 -10.24 -15.22
C ALA A 120 -4.15 -8.76 -15.57
N ASP A 121 -5.41 -8.38 -15.84
CA ASP A 121 -5.81 -7.02 -16.16
C ASP A 121 -6.30 -6.22 -14.93
N GLY A 122 -6.13 -6.77 -13.74
CA GLY A 122 -6.56 -6.17 -12.49
C GLY A 122 -7.39 -7.11 -11.63
N MET A 123 -7.42 -6.84 -10.33
CA MET A 123 -8.19 -7.61 -9.37
C MET A 123 -9.70 -7.45 -9.63
N ARG A 124 -10.42 -8.55 -9.60
CA ARG A 124 -11.89 -8.60 -9.76
C ARG A 124 -12.48 -9.41 -8.62
N THR A 125 -13.36 -8.81 -7.84
CA THR A 125 -14.03 -9.47 -6.70
C THR A 125 -15.42 -8.90 -6.49
N LEU A 126 -16.23 -9.57 -5.70
CA LEU A 126 -17.40 -8.97 -5.08
C LEU A 126 -17.02 -8.53 -3.66
N HIS A 127 -17.11 -7.24 -3.38
CA HIS A 127 -16.82 -6.60 -2.08
C HIS A 127 -15.42 -6.89 -1.49
N GLY A 128 -14.45 -7.29 -2.32
CA GLY A 128 -13.12 -7.67 -1.85
C GLY A 128 -13.05 -9.05 -1.17
N VAL A 129 -14.14 -9.84 -1.17
CA VAL A 129 -14.25 -11.06 -0.36
C VAL A 129 -14.25 -12.33 -1.20
N MET A 130 -14.88 -12.33 -2.35
CA MET A 130 -14.98 -13.52 -3.23
C MET A 130 -14.78 -13.14 -4.69
N THR A 131 -14.41 -14.11 -5.52
CA THR A 131 -14.27 -13.95 -6.98
C THR A 131 -14.93 -15.11 -7.72
N ASN A 132 -15.53 -14.83 -8.86
CA ASN A 132 -16.19 -15.83 -9.69
C ASN A 132 -15.18 -16.84 -10.28
N GLY A 133 -15.55 -18.11 -10.38
CA GLY A 133 -14.71 -19.21 -10.84
C GLY A 133 -13.89 -19.88 -9.74
N PHE A 134 -14.02 -19.41 -8.48
CA PHE A 134 -13.25 -19.90 -7.33
C PHE A 134 -14.19 -20.18 -6.14
N PRO A 135 -14.99 -21.25 -6.21
CA PRO A 135 -15.92 -21.58 -5.14
C PRO A 135 -15.18 -21.83 -3.81
N ASN A 136 -15.80 -21.42 -2.72
CA ASN A 136 -15.26 -21.53 -1.36
C ASN A 136 -13.92 -20.78 -1.11
N LEU A 137 -13.48 -19.94 -2.05
CA LEU A 137 -12.34 -19.06 -1.84
C LEU A 137 -12.82 -17.75 -1.21
N PHE A 138 -12.31 -17.44 -0.01
CA PHE A 138 -12.54 -16.18 0.66
C PHE A 138 -11.24 -15.38 0.73
N ILE A 139 -11.33 -14.09 0.44
CA ILE A 139 -10.22 -13.16 0.41
C ILE A 139 -10.40 -12.18 1.55
N ILE A 140 -9.37 -12.02 2.38
CA ILE A 140 -9.33 -11.01 3.43
C ILE A 140 -8.28 -9.98 3.04
N SER A 141 -8.75 -8.85 2.53
CA SER A 141 -7.89 -7.75 2.11
C SER A 141 -8.65 -6.42 2.21
N ASN A 142 -7.96 -5.32 1.94
CA ASN A 142 -8.55 -4.00 1.79
C ASN A 142 -8.73 -3.59 0.31
N SER A 143 -8.47 -4.49 -0.63
CA SER A 143 -8.64 -4.24 -2.06
C SER A 143 -10.08 -4.46 -2.47
N GLN A 144 -10.65 -3.53 -3.24
CA GLN A 144 -12.05 -3.57 -3.70
C GLN A 144 -13.09 -3.69 -2.56
N ALA A 145 -12.70 -3.27 -1.35
CA ALA A 145 -13.53 -3.21 -0.16
C ALA A 145 -13.58 -1.77 0.36
N GLY A 146 -14.31 -1.53 1.44
CA GLY A 146 -14.37 -0.21 2.08
C GLY A 146 -13.00 0.26 2.58
N PHE A 147 -12.67 1.51 2.32
CA PHE A 147 -11.44 2.11 2.84
C PHE A 147 -11.61 2.54 4.31
N THR A 148 -10.71 2.11 5.17
CA THR A 148 -10.65 2.53 6.57
C THR A 148 -9.20 2.69 7.03
N THR A 149 -8.97 3.64 7.93
CA THR A 149 -7.68 3.81 8.61
C THR A 149 -7.46 2.76 9.69
N ASN A 150 -8.53 2.11 10.15
CA ASN A 150 -8.50 1.03 11.14
C ASN A 150 -8.56 -0.34 10.42
N PHE A 151 -7.43 -0.81 9.93
CA PHE A 151 -7.33 -2.08 9.21
C PHE A 151 -7.77 -3.31 10.04
N PRO A 152 -7.44 -3.44 11.34
CA PRO A 152 -7.97 -4.52 12.17
C PRO A 152 -9.49 -4.58 12.22
N HIS A 153 -10.16 -3.43 12.28
CA HIS A 153 -11.63 -3.37 12.24
C HIS A 153 -12.18 -3.89 10.91
N ALA A 154 -11.58 -3.48 9.77
CA ALA A 154 -12.00 -4.00 8.47
C ALA A 154 -11.84 -5.52 8.35
N MET A 155 -10.75 -6.06 8.92
CA MET A 155 -10.53 -7.52 8.97
C MET A 155 -11.58 -8.24 9.82
N ASP A 156 -11.95 -7.67 10.95
CA ASP A 156 -12.98 -8.21 11.85
C ASP A 156 -14.35 -8.24 11.16
N GLU A 157 -14.77 -7.13 10.56
CA GLU A 157 -16.03 -7.04 9.80
C GLU A 157 -16.08 -8.04 8.64
N THR A 158 -15.00 -8.15 7.87
CA THR A 158 -14.88 -9.12 6.78
C THR A 158 -14.96 -10.55 7.30
N SER A 159 -14.31 -10.85 8.42
CA SER A 159 -14.35 -12.17 9.06
C SER A 159 -15.73 -12.53 9.57
N GLN A 160 -16.46 -11.58 10.15
CA GLN A 160 -17.84 -11.76 10.59
C GLN A 160 -18.76 -12.03 9.38
N HIS A 161 -18.57 -11.29 8.29
CA HIS A 161 -19.33 -11.51 7.05
C HIS A 161 -19.09 -12.91 6.46
N ILE A 162 -17.83 -13.36 6.39
CA ILE A 162 -17.48 -14.72 5.97
C ILE A 162 -18.13 -15.76 6.91
N GLY A 163 -18.04 -15.54 8.21
CA GLY A 163 -18.66 -16.41 9.22
C GLY A 163 -20.18 -16.52 9.06
N TYR A 164 -20.85 -15.42 8.72
CA TYR A 164 -22.27 -15.41 8.40
C TYR A 164 -22.58 -16.27 7.16
N MET A 165 -21.84 -16.06 6.04
CA MET A 165 -22.03 -16.84 4.82
C MET A 165 -21.85 -18.34 5.06
N LEU A 166 -20.81 -18.74 5.78
CA LEU A 166 -20.54 -20.14 6.11
C LEU A 166 -21.65 -20.74 7.01
N LYS A 167 -22.20 -19.95 7.93
CA LYS A 167 -23.32 -20.37 8.78
C LYS A 167 -24.58 -20.63 7.97
N GLU A 168 -24.89 -19.74 7.01
CA GLU A 168 -26.05 -19.95 6.12
C GLU A 168 -25.85 -21.16 5.19
N CYS A 169 -24.64 -21.34 4.61
CA CYS A 169 -24.32 -22.54 3.83
C CYS A 169 -24.54 -23.83 4.64
N LYS A 170 -24.07 -23.84 5.90
CA LYS A 170 -24.28 -25.00 6.78
C LYS A 170 -25.74 -25.27 7.09
N LYS A 171 -26.53 -24.23 7.33
CA LYS A 171 -27.95 -24.30 7.60
C LYS A 171 -28.74 -24.87 6.40
N GLU A 172 -28.40 -24.41 5.20
CA GLU A 172 -29.01 -24.85 3.95
C GLU A 172 -28.37 -26.15 3.38
N GLN A 173 -27.42 -26.75 4.10
CA GLN A 173 -26.67 -27.97 3.72
C GLN A 173 -25.92 -27.83 2.35
N LEU A 174 -25.48 -26.64 2.04
CA LEU A 174 -24.71 -26.36 0.82
C LEU A 174 -23.25 -26.73 1.02
N SER A 175 -22.64 -27.38 0.03
CA SER A 175 -21.22 -27.75 0.02
C SER A 175 -20.34 -26.71 -0.65
N SER A 176 -20.94 -25.76 -1.37
CA SER A 176 -20.22 -24.76 -2.14
C SER A 176 -20.97 -23.42 -2.15
N ILE A 177 -20.21 -22.34 -2.08
CA ILE A 177 -20.66 -20.97 -2.28
C ILE A 177 -19.73 -20.29 -3.26
N GLU A 178 -20.31 -19.54 -4.18
CA GLU A 178 -19.57 -18.81 -5.20
C GLU A 178 -20.32 -17.53 -5.57
N VAL A 179 -19.59 -16.49 -5.96
CA VAL A 179 -20.17 -15.27 -6.48
C VAL A 179 -20.49 -15.44 -7.98
N SER A 180 -21.65 -14.93 -8.41
CA SER A 180 -21.97 -14.92 -9.84
C SER A 180 -21.11 -13.90 -10.59
N ARG A 181 -20.82 -14.19 -11.87
CA ARG A 181 -20.10 -13.26 -12.74
C ARG A 181 -20.79 -11.90 -12.82
N GLU A 182 -22.11 -11.89 -12.94
CA GLU A 182 -22.91 -10.66 -13.02
C GLU A 182 -22.74 -9.78 -11.78
N ALA A 183 -22.75 -10.36 -10.58
CA ALA A 183 -22.57 -9.61 -9.34
C ALA A 183 -21.14 -9.06 -9.21
N GLU A 184 -20.13 -9.85 -9.59
CA GLU A 184 -18.74 -9.40 -9.63
C GLU A 184 -18.55 -8.27 -10.64
N ASP A 185 -19.05 -8.40 -11.87
CA ASP A 185 -18.92 -7.41 -12.93
C ASP A 185 -19.57 -6.09 -12.51
N LYS A 186 -20.79 -6.15 -11.98
CA LYS A 186 -21.50 -4.96 -11.48
C LYS A 186 -20.73 -4.23 -10.38
N TRP A 187 -20.14 -4.96 -9.44
CA TRP A 187 -19.33 -4.35 -8.39
C TRP A 187 -18.08 -3.69 -8.93
N VAL A 188 -17.39 -4.34 -9.86
CA VAL A 188 -16.16 -3.78 -10.49
C VAL A 188 -16.47 -2.53 -11.33
N GLU A 189 -17.66 -2.41 -11.91
CA GLU A 189 -18.09 -1.20 -12.63
C GLU A 189 -18.44 -0.04 -11.68
N GLU A 190 -18.88 -0.36 -10.45
CA GLU A 190 -19.32 0.65 -9.48
C GLU A 190 -18.13 1.32 -8.76
N ILE A 191 -17.00 0.62 -8.57
CA ILE A 191 -15.83 1.11 -7.82
C ILE A 191 -14.75 1.69 -8.72
#